data_37d43bd844e3f20eb0fb4556475497c4
#
_entry.id   37d43bd844e3f20eb0fb4556475497c4
#
_cell.length_a   1.000
_cell.length_b   1.000
_cell.length_c   1.000
_cell.angle_alpha   90.00
_cell.angle_beta   90.00
_cell.angle_gamma   90.00
#
_symmetry.space_group_name_H-M   'P 1'
#
loop_
_entity.id
_entity.type
_entity.pdbx_description
1 polymer ?
#
loop_
_entity_poly.entity_id
_entity_poly.type
_entity_poly.pdbx_seq_one_letter_code
_entity_poly.pdbx_strand_id
1 'polypeptide(L)'
;MKREAKKAEKTAKKQAHKSVEGQVSNVNEVDEDINTPDISSGKYGNAPMNQSKHVPSYKFIDVSILSTKLKGQDVWVRARLHTSRAKGKQCFFVLRQQQFTVQCILYVSEEISKQMIKFASR
;
A
#
# COMPACT_ATOMS: atom_id res chain seq x y z
N MET A 1 22.67 43.57 -7.62
CA MET A 1 23.40 42.83 -6.55
C MET A 1 22.51 42.01 -5.60
N LYS A 2 21.25 42.39 -5.20
CA LYS A 2 20.40 41.57 -4.32
C LYS A 2 19.79 40.29 -4.93
N ARG A 3 19.71 40.16 -6.26
CA ARG A 3 19.13 38.97 -6.94
C ARG A 3 20.11 37.82 -7.08
N GLU A 4 21.39 38.07 -7.17
CA GLU A 4 22.41 37.01 -7.30
C GLU A 4 22.70 36.32 -5.97
N ALA A 5 22.74 37.08 -4.87
CA ALA A 5 22.90 36.52 -3.53
C ALA A 5 21.77 35.54 -3.17
N LYS A 6 20.51 35.86 -3.53
CA LYS A 6 19.37 34.98 -3.30
C LYS A 6 19.37 33.71 -4.15
N LYS A 7 20.00 33.75 -5.33
CA LYS A 7 20.11 32.57 -6.23
C LYS A 7 21.23 31.64 -5.76
N ALA A 8 22.31 32.17 -5.22
CA ALA A 8 23.40 31.40 -4.63
C ALA A 8 22.97 30.66 -3.35
N GLU A 9 22.19 31.32 -2.49
CA GLU A 9 21.69 30.74 -1.27
C GLU A 9 20.65 29.56 -1.56
N LYS A 10 19.85 29.72 -2.61
CA LYS A 10 18.90 28.70 -3.03
C LYS A 10 19.56 27.48 -3.66
N THR A 11 20.65 27.64 -4.36
CA THR A 11 21.48 26.56 -4.92
C THR A 11 22.27 25.84 -3.84
N ALA A 12 22.83 26.56 -2.87
CA ALA A 12 23.52 25.96 -1.72
C ALA A 12 22.59 25.13 -0.84
N LYS A 13 21.38 25.62 -0.55
CA LYS A 13 20.34 24.82 0.16
C LYS A 13 19.89 23.58 -0.60
N LYS A 14 19.82 23.64 -1.92
CA LYS A 14 19.43 22.50 -2.77
C LYS A 14 20.54 21.44 -2.88
N GLN A 15 21.79 21.85 -2.81
CA GLN A 15 22.94 20.93 -2.78
C GLN A 15 23.11 20.28 -1.40
N ALA A 16 22.92 21.03 -0.32
CA ALA A 16 22.94 20.49 1.04
C ALA A 16 21.81 19.45 1.27
N HIS A 17 20.62 19.68 0.71
CA HIS A 17 19.51 18.70 0.79
C HIS A 17 19.78 17.44 -0.04
N LYS A 18 20.50 17.54 -1.14
CA LYS A 18 20.84 16.41 -2.01
C LYS A 18 21.99 15.54 -1.48
N SER A 19 22.89 16.12 -0.69
CA SER A 19 23.97 15.37 -0.03
C SER A 19 23.51 14.64 1.25
N VAL A 20 22.37 15.04 1.84
CA VAL A 20 21.76 14.34 2.99
C VAL A 20 20.88 13.19 2.52
N GLU A 21 20.24 13.27 1.33
CA GLU A 21 19.44 12.18 0.76
C GLU A 21 20.27 11.02 0.19
N GLY A 22 21.57 11.23 -0.06
CA GLY A 22 22.46 10.21 -0.63
C GLY A 22 23.15 9.29 0.38
N GLN A 23 23.00 9.50 1.68
CA GLN A 23 23.68 8.72 2.73
C GLN A 23 22.78 8.07 3.76
N VAL A 24 21.46 8.08 3.60
CA VAL A 24 20.52 7.43 4.53
C VAL A 24 19.74 6.32 3.84
N SER A 25 20.39 5.56 2.98
CA SER A 25 19.82 4.33 2.43
C SER A 25 20.69 3.12 2.75
N ASN A 26 21.10 2.97 3.99
CA ASN A 26 21.56 1.68 4.53
C ASN A 26 21.76 1.78 6.05
N VAL A 27 20.71 2.02 6.79
CA VAL A 27 20.68 1.68 8.19
C VAL A 27 19.61 0.60 8.32
N ASN A 28 20.08 -0.59 8.65
CA ASN A 28 19.30 -1.71 9.11
C ASN A 28 18.14 -1.20 9.98
N GLU A 29 16.95 -1.03 9.38
CA GLU A 29 15.72 -1.22 10.12
C GLU A 29 15.74 -2.69 10.48
N VAL A 30 16.45 -3.00 11.55
CA VAL A 30 16.36 -4.26 12.26
C VAL A 30 14.88 -4.44 12.49
N ASP A 31 14.34 -5.49 11.91
CA ASP A 31 12.92 -5.84 11.94
C ASP A 31 12.43 -5.99 13.38
N GLU A 32 12.19 -4.89 14.08
CA GLU A 32 11.47 -4.89 15.37
C GLU A 32 10.07 -5.49 15.24
N ASP A 33 9.60 -5.60 13.99
CA ASP A 33 8.30 -6.18 13.64
C ASP A 33 8.27 -7.71 13.72
N ILE A 34 9.42 -8.40 13.80
CA ILE A 34 9.47 -9.87 13.84
C ILE A 34 8.98 -10.41 15.20
N ASN A 35 9.07 -9.59 16.23
CA ASN A 35 8.77 -10.02 17.61
C ASN A 35 7.36 -9.60 18.09
N THR A 36 6.60 -8.88 17.28
CA THR A 36 5.22 -8.52 17.62
C THR A 36 4.26 -9.59 17.10
N PRO A 37 3.31 -10.05 17.94
CA PRO A 37 2.31 -11.03 17.49
C PRO A 37 1.51 -10.47 16.31
N ASP A 38 1.40 -11.25 15.24
CA ASP A 38 0.66 -10.85 14.06
C ASP A 38 -0.84 -11.09 14.25
N ILE A 39 -1.58 -10.03 14.55
CA ILE A 39 -3.04 -10.04 14.74
C ILE A 39 -3.81 -10.44 13.46
N SER A 40 -3.17 -10.34 12.30
CA SER A 40 -3.75 -10.70 11.01
C SER A 40 -3.31 -12.09 10.52
N SER A 41 -2.63 -12.86 11.37
CA SER A 41 -2.20 -14.23 11.03
C SER A 41 -3.37 -15.07 10.56
N GLY A 42 -3.20 -15.76 9.43
CA GLY A 42 -4.26 -16.58 8.81
C GLY A 42 -5.20 -15.81 7.87
N LYS A 43 -5.19 -14.47 7.87
CA LYS A 43 -5.98 -13.66 6.92
C LYS A 43 -5.26 -13.39 5.60
N TYR A 44 -3.95 -13.62 5.55
CA TYR A 44 -3.10 -13.40 4.39
C TYR A 44 -1.96 -14.44 4.34
N GLY A 45 -1.19 -14.44 3.28
CA GLY A 45 -0.04 -15.34 3.11
C GLY A 45 -0.22 -16.31 1.96
N ASN A 46 0.48 -17.43 2.00
CA ASN A 46 0.40 -18.45 0.99
C ASN A 46 -0.88 -19.27 1.18
N ALA A 47 -1.81 -19.13 0.25
CA ALA A 47 -3.00 -19.98 0.23
C ALA A 47 -2.60 -21.43 -0.14
N PRO A 48 -3.27 -22.44 0.42
CA PRO A 48 -3.10 -23.81 -0.03
C PRO A 48 -3.57 -23.94 -1.48
N MET A 49 -3.08 -24.97 -2.16
CA MET A 49 -3.49 -25.24 -3.55
C MET A 49 -5.02 -25.26 -3.66
N ASN A 50 -5.56 -24.47 -4.59
CA ASN A 50 -6.99 -24.40 -4.81
C ASN A 50 -7.50 -25.74 -5.33
N GLN A 51 -8.40 -26.37 -4.57
CA GLN A 51 -9.01 -27.64 -4.91
C GLN A 51 -10.38 -27.48 -5.58
N SER A 52 -10.80 -26.26 -5.87
CA SER A 52 -12.08 -25.93 -6.54
C SER A 52 -13.35 -26.44 -5.83
N LYS A 53 -13.23 -26.86 -4.58
CA LYS A 53 -14.35 -27.40 -3.79
C LYS A 53 -15.09 -26.34 -2.98
N HIS A 54 -14.48 -25.18 -2.79
CA HIS A 54 -15.07 -24.11 -2.00
C HIS A 54 -15.79 -23.10 -2.91
N VAL A 55 -17.11 -23.06 -2.79
CA VAL A 55 -17.92 -22.03 -3.43
C VAL A 55 -18.15 -20.92 -2.42
N PRO A 56 -17.64 -19.71 -2.64
CA PRO A 56 -17.84 -18.61 -1.71
C PRO A 56 -19.32 -18.21 -1.67
N SER A 57 -19.84 -18.01 -0.45
CA SER A 57 -21.23 -17.58 -0.22
C SER A 57 -21.48 -16.09 -0.50
N TYR A 58 -20.43 -15.31 -0.73
CA TYR A 58 -20.53 -13.87 -0.98
C TYR A 58 -20.70 -13.54 -2.46
N LYS A 59 -21.47 -12.48 -2.73
CA LYS A 59 -21.76 -12.00 -4.08
C LYS A 59 -20.69 -10.98 -4.51
N PHE A 60 -20.02 -11.25 -5.63
CA PHE A 60 -19.10 -10.29 -6.23
C PHE A 60 -19.84 -9.18 -6.98
N ILE A 61 -19.32 -7.96 -6.86
CA ILE A 61 -19.79 -6.79 -7.58
C ILE A 61 -18.70 -6.38 -8.58
N ASP A 62 -19.11 -5.97 -9.78
CA ASP A 62 -18.18 -5.47 -10.79
C ASP A 62 -17.65 -4.08 -10.43
N VAL A 63 -16.37 -3.84 -10.76
CA VAL A 63 -15.72 -2.55 -10.52
C VAL A 63 -16.47 -1.39 -11.21
N SER A 64 -17.09 -1.66 -12.35
CA SER A 64 -17.89 -0.68 -13.11
C SER A 64 -19.11 -0.13 -12.34
N ILE A 65 -19.65 -0.92 -11.41
CA ILE A 65 -20.85 -0.57 -10.65
C ILE A 65 -20.50 0.21 -9.36
N LEU A 66 -19.22 0.18 -8.95
CA LEU A 66 -18.77 0.89 -7.76
C LEU A 66 -19.05 2.39 -7.89
N SER A 67 -19.85 2.91 -6.98
CA SER A 67 -20.25 4.32 -6.97
C SER A 67 -20.43 4.82 -5.54
N THR A 68 -20.59 6.12 -5.39
CA THR A 68 -20.82 6.76 -4.09
C THR A 68 -22.09 6.27 -3.38
N LYS A 69 -23.01 5.62 -4.09
CA LYS A 69 -24.22 5.02 -3.52
C LYS A 69 -23.91 3.83 -2.59
N LEU A 70 -22.77 3.18 -2.79
CA LEU A 70 -22.29 2.05 -1.97
C LEU A 70 -21.43 2.50 -0.78
N LYS A 71 -21.39 3.80 -0.50
CA LYS A 71 -20.61 4.33 0.63
C LYS A 71 -21.06 3.71 1.95
N GLY A 72 -20.09 3.19 2.71
CA GLY A 72 -20.32 2.55 4.00
C GLY A 72 -20.84 1.11 3.92
N GLN A 73 -20.88 0.50 2.74
CA GLN A 73 -21.23 -0.90 2.57
C GLN A 73 -19.99 -1.74 2.30
N ASP A 74 -19.96 -2.94 2.85
CA ASP A 74 -18.93 -3.93 2.54
C ASP A 74 -19.26 -4.60 1.20
N VAL A 75 -18.30 -4.60 0.30
CA VAL A 75 -18.46 -5.14 -1.05
C VAL A 75 -17.33 -6.12 -1.37
N TRP A 76 -17.66 -7.18 -2.09
CA TRP A 76 -16.69 -8.14 -2.61
C TRP A 76 -16.42 -7.88 -4.09
N VAL A 77 -15.16 -7.68 -4.41
CA VAL A 77 -14.73 -7.41 -5.79
C VAL A 77 -13.68 -8.44 -6.20
N ARG A 78 -13.80 -8.95 -7.42
CA ARG A 78 -12.78 -9.79 -8.04
C ARG A 78 -12.14 -9.01 -9.19
N ALA A 79 -10.90 -8.60 -9.01
CA ALA A 79 -10.18 -7.80 -9.97
C ALA A 79 -8.68 -8.15 -9.97
N ARG A 80 -7.98 -7.74 -11.02
CA ARG A 80 -6.53 -7.90 -11.11
C ARG A 80 -5.83 -6.77 -10.36
N LEU A 81 -4.84 -7.09 -9.56
CA LEU A 81 -3.93 -6.10 -9.00
C LEU A 81 -3.10 -5.50 -10.14
N HIS A 82 -3.30 -4.21 -10.40
CA HIS A 82 -2.57 -3.46 -11.43
C HIS A 82 -1.31 -2.83 -10.86
N THR A 83 -1.42 -2.20 -9.69
CA THR A 83 -0.30 -1.53 -9.02
C THR A 83 -0.45 -1.70 -7.51
N SER A 84 0.67 -1.92 -6.82
CA SER A 84 0.79 -1.90 -5.37
C SER A 84 1.87 -0.90 -4.98
N ARG A 85 1.60 -0.06 -4.00
CA ARG A 85 2.53 0.95 -3.50
C ARG A 85 2.39 1.14 -2.00
N ALA A 86 3.39 0.71 -1.25
CA ALA A 86 3.45 0.97 0.18
C ALA A 86 4.00 2.38 0.47
N LYS A 87 3.44 3.02 1.49
CA LYS A 87 3.92 4.28 2.05
C LYS A 87 3.70 4.30 3.57
N GLY A 88 4.76 4.06 4.33
CA GLY A 88 4.69 4.00 5.79
C GLY A 88 3.74 2.89 6.28
N LYS A 89 2.70 3.27 7.00
CA LYS A 89 1.69 2.36 7.56
C LYS A 89 0.50 2.09 6.63
N GLN A 90 0.64 2.39 5.34
CA GLN A 90 -0.43 2.25 4.35
C GLN A 90 0.09 1.59 3.09
N CYS A 91 -0.78 0.87 2.40
CA CYS A 91 -0.54 0.34 1.08
C CYS A 91 -1.70 0.72 0.15
N PHE A 92 -1.37 1.30 -0.98
CA PHE A 92 -2.33 1.69 -2.01
C PHE A 92 -2.31 0.64 -3.11
N PHE A 93 -3.49 0.16 -3.45
CA PHE A 93 -3.69 -0.78 -4.56
C PHE A 93 -4.52 -0.12 -5.64
N VAL A 94 -4.17 -0.35 -6.88
CA VAL A 94 -5.04 -0.11 -8.01
C VAL A 94 -5.51 -1.46 -8.51
N LEU A 95 -6.78 -1.74 -8.35
CA LEU A 95 -7.43 -2.93 -8.87
C LEU A 95 -8.06 -2.62 -10.22
N ARG A 96 -7.90 -3.52 -11.18
CA ARG A 96 -8.42 -3.38 -12.54
C ARG A 96 -9.30 -4.57 -12.90
N GLN A 97 -10.47 -4.25 -13.44
CA GLN A 97 -11.37 -5.21 -14.05
C GLN A 97 -11.76 -4.67 -15.43
N GLN A 98 -11.29 -5.33 -16.49
CA GLN A 98 -11.42 -4.86 -17.87
C GLN A 98 -10.83 -3.43 -18.03
N GLN A 99 -11.65 -2.45 -18.39
CA GLN A 99 -11.27 -1.04 -18.53
C GLN A 99 -11.47 -0.20 -17.27
N PHE A 100 -12.15 -0.76 -16.27
CA PHE A 100 -12.46 -0.04 -15.03
C PHE A 100 -11.38 -0.27 -13.98
N THR A 101 -11.06 0.78 -13.23
CA THR A 101 -10.10 0.74 -12.14
C THR A 101 -10.68 1.31 -10.87
N VAL A 102 -10.27 0.77 -9.72
CA VAL A 102 -10.60 1.30 -8.41
C VAL A 102 -9.33 1.35 -7.55
N GLN A 103 -9.17 2.43 -6.81
CA GLN A 103 -8.10 2.55 -5.84
C GLN A 103 -8.58 2.08 -4.48
N CYS A 104 -7.83 1.16 -3.89
CA CYS A 104 -8.05 0.66 -2.54
C CYS A 104 -6.90 1.07 -1.64
N ILE A 105 -7.18 1.28 -0.38
CA ILE A 105 -6.18 1.63 0.63
C ILE A 105 -6.26 0.60 1.75
N LEU A 106 -5.12 -0.03 2.03
CA LEU A 106 -4.93 -0.89 3.20
C LEU A 106 -4.10 -0.11 4.20
N TYR A 107 -4.55 0.01 5.44
CA TYR A 107 -3.83 0.71 6.51
C TYR A 107 -3.82 -0.10 7.79
N VAL A 108 -2.80 0.12 8.62
CA VAL A 108 -2.68 -0.55 9.93
C VAL A 108 -3.86 -0.17 10.81
N SER A 109 -4.55 -1.15 11.35
CA SER A 109 -5.68 -1.01 12.25
C SER A 109 -5.63 -2.11 13.32
N GLU A 110 -6.65 -2.17 14.17
CA GLU A 110 -6.79 -3.25 15.16
C GLU A 110 -6.92 -4.65 14.53
N GLU A 111 -7.37 -4.73 13.28
CA GLU A 111 -7.54 -5.99 12.54
C GLU A 111 -6.45 -6.24 11.50
N ILE A 112 -5.68 -5.22 11.13
CA ILE A 112 -4.70 -5.25 10.05
C ILE A 112 -3.32 -4.95 10.60
N SER A 113 -2.47 -5.97 10.59
CA SER A 113 -1.10 -5.86 11.08
C SER A 113 -0.18 -5.15 10.10
N LYS A 114 0.93 -4.64 10.61
CA LYS A 114 2.00 -4.08 9.77
C LYS A 114 2.65 -5.15 8.90
N GLN A 115 2.73 -6.39 9.40
CA GLN A 115 3.23 -7.55 8.65
C GLN A 115 2.35 -7.83 7.42
N MET A 116 1.02 -7.76 7.55
CA MET A 116 0.09 -7.90 6.43
C MET A 116 0.32 -6.82 5.36
N ILE A 117 0.55 -5.56 5.75
CA ILE A 117 0.87 -4.49 4.80
C ILE A 117 2.20 -4.74 4.10
N LYS A 118 3.22 -5.19 4.82
CA LYS A 118 4.54 -5.54 4.28
C LYS A 118 4.43 -6.69 3.27
N PHE A 119 3.60 -7.69 3.57
CA PHE A 119 3.29 -8.79 2.63
C PHE A 119 2.58 -8.28 1.37
N ALA A 120 1.57 -7.45 1.53
CA ALA A 120 0.76 -6.92 0.43
C ALA A 120 1.53 -5.96 -0.50
N SER A 121 2.66 -5.41 -0.04
CA SER A 121 3.50 -4.49 -0.82
C SER A 121 4.59 -5.18 -1.65
N ARG A 122 4.78 -6.49 -1.49
CA ARG A 122 5.75 -7.30 -2.25
C ARG A 122 5.22 -7.62 -3.65
#